data_407165d79b5744e1fc2a851e41ebe083
#
_entry.id   407165d79b5744e1fc2a851e41ebe083
#
_cell.length_a   1.000
_cell.length_b   1.000
_cell.length_c   1.000
_cell.angle_alpha   90.00
_cell.angle_beta   90.00
_cell.angle_gamma   90.00
#
_symmetry.space_group_name_H-M   'P 1'
#
loop_
_entity.id
_entity.type
_entity.pdbx_description
1 polymer ?
#
loop_
_entity_poly.entity_id
_entity_poly.type
_entity_poly.pdbx_seq_one_letter_code
_entity_poly.pdbx_strand_id
1 'polypeptide(L)'
;TLRKIISLGVDAFRINFSHDLTNIKKIIQKIRSLEKKSSKKVSIIGDLQGVKIRIGRFKKKNQVIKKNQFFTFDLKNKLGDKNRVTLPYPKLLKKIKKNHIILVDDGKYAFKVIKSNSLSVITKNLSQDFTISDMKSVHIKNLSMPFNNFTIKDKLDIKLGKKLGCDWIALSYVEDAKLIYKAKKLLGKNIGIISKIENKLAVKNI
;
A
#
# COMPACT_ATOMS: atom_id res chain seq x y z
N THR A 1 10.66 -18.26 -19.47
CA THR A 1 9.46 -17.38 -19.49
C THR A 1 9.83 -15.92 -19.73
N LEU A 2 10.74 -15.28 -18.95
CA LEU A 2 11.16 -13.88 -19.15
C LEU A 2 11.69 -13.62 -20.57
N ARG A 3 12.57 -14.50 -21.09
CA ARG A 3 13.10 -14.40 -22.46
C ARG A 3 11.99 -14.32 -23.51
N LYS A 4 11.00 -15.20 -23.39
CA LYS A 4 9.85 -15.22 -24.33
C LYS A 4 9.01 -13.94 -24.22
N ILE A 5 8.80 -13.41 -22.99
CA ILE A 5 8.06 -12.16 -22.78
C ILE A 5 8.78 -10.97 -23.44
N ILE A 6 10.11 -10.87 -23.26
CA ILE A 6 10.94 -9.84 -23.89
C ILE A 6 10.89 -9.95 -25.43
N SER A 7 10.97 -11.18 -25.98
CA SER A 7 10.91 -11.38 -27.44
C SER A 7 9.55 -11.01 -28.04
N LEU A 8 8.47 -11.10 -27.27
CA LEU A 8 7.12 -10.68 -27.67
C LEU A 8 6.92 -9.17 -27.63
N GLY A 9 7.91 -8.38 -27.17
CA GLY A 9 7.88 -6.92 -27.25
C GLY A 9 7.23 -6.24 -26.06
N VAL A 10 7.36 -6.80 -24.83
CA VAL A 10 6.94 -6.08 -23.62
C VAL A 10 7.75 -4.80 -23.44
N ASP A 11 7.10 -3.70 -23.08
CA ASP A 11 7.71 -2.39 -22.90
C ASP A 11 8.35 -2.21 -21.51
N ALA A 12 7.71 -2.77 -20.46
CA ALA A 12 8.17 -2.60 -19.10
C ALA A 12 7.83 -3.78 -18.18
N PHE A 13 8.70 -4.02 -17.19
CA PHE A 13 8.44 -4.90 -16.07
C PHE A 13 8.23 -4.10 -14.80
N ARG A 14 7.06 -4.26 -14.18
CA ARG A 14 6.78 -3.71 -12.85
C ARG A 14 7.24 -4.70 -11.78
N ILE A 15 8.12 -4.27 -10.90
CA ILE A 15 8.67 -5.03 -9.78
C ILE A 15 8.15 -4.44 -8.48
N ASN A 16 7.34 -5.21 -7.76
CA ASN A 16 6.77 -4.77 -6.48
C ASN A 16 7.80 -4.91 -5.35
N PHE A 17 8.27 -3.79 -4.81
CA PHE A 17 9.28 -3.73 -3.74
C PHE A 17 8.72 -4.09 -2.35
N SER A 18 7.42 -4.47 -2.25
CA SER A 18 6.86 -5.02 -1.02
C SER A 18 7.29 -6.47 -0.75
N HIS A 19 7.87 -7.15 -1.73
CA HIS A 19 8.33 -8.53 -1.63
C HIS A 19 9.79 -8.64 -1.17
N ASP A 20 10.30 -9.87 -1.10
CA ASP A 20 11.67 -10.17 -0.68
C ASP A 20 12.70 -9.49 -1.60
N LEU A 21 13.56 -8.67 -1.00
CA LEU A 21 14.59 -7.89 -1.69
C LEU A 21 15.63 -8.75 -2.41
N THR A 22 15.89 -9.96 -1.91
CA THR A 22 16.83 -10.90 -2.54
C THR A 22 16.30 -11.37 -3.88
N ASN A 23 15.00 -11.71 -3.94
CA ASN A 23 14.34 -12.09 -5.19
C ASN A 23 14.23 -10.91 -6.17
N ILE A 24 13.94 -9.72 -5.69
CA ILE A 24 13.89 -8.48 -6.50
C ILE A 24 15.23 -8.27 -7.22
N LYS A 25 16.34 -8.33 -6.48
CA LYS A 25 17.69 -8.18 -7.06
C LYS A 25 17.95 -9.21 -8.17
N LYS A 26 17.67 -10.49 -7.91
CA LYS A 26 17.84 -11.58 -8.89
C LYS A 26 17.00 -11.36 -10.14
N ILE A 27 15.74 -10.95 -10.01
CA ILE A 27 14.83 -10.69 -11.13
C ILE A 27 15.36 -9.54 -11.99
N ILE A 28 15.70 -8.39 -11.39
CA ILE A 28 16.23 -7.24 -12.12
C ILE A 28 17.51 -7.59 -12.86
N GLN A 29 18.46 -8.24 -12.19
CA GLN A 29 19.70 -8.69 -12.83
C GLN A 29 19.45 -9.63 -14.01
N LYS A 30 18.48 -10.55 -13.87
CA LYS A 30 18.10 -11.46 -14.96
C LYS A 30 17.49 -10.72 -16.14
N ILE A 31 16.61 -9.75 -15.90
CA ILE A 31 16.02 -8.92 -16.97
C ILE A 31 17.13 -8.17 -17.71
N ARG A 32 18.02 -7.47 -17.00
CA ARG A 32 19.14 -6.73 -17.60
C ARG A 32 20.11 -7.63 -18.38
N SER A 33 20.36 -8.85 -17.86
CA SER A 33 21.19 -9.85 -18.58
C SER A 33 20.54 -10.33 -19.88
N LEU A 34 19.20 -10.49 -19.90
CA LEU A 34 18.47 -10.88 -21.11
C LEU A 34 18.36 -9.73 -22.11
N GLU A 35 18.18 -8.51 -21.63
CA GLU A 35 18.18 -7.28 -22.45
C GLU A 35 19.50 -7.14 -23.24
N LYS A 36 20.65 -7.33 -22.58
CA LYS A 36 21.97 -7.30 -23.24
C LYS A 36 22.16 -8.34 -24.36
N LYS A 37 21.38 -9.43 -24.28
CA LYS A 37 21.40 -10.52 -25.28
C LYS A 37 20.34 -10.38 -26.37
N SER A 38 19.52 -9.33 -26.29
CA SER A 38 18.47 -9.02 -27.25
C SER A 38 18.67 -7.61 -27.78
N SER A 39 18.20 -7.32 -28.98
CA SER A 39 18.17 -5.95 -29.52
C SER A 39 17.10 -5.06 -28.88
N LYS A 40 16.28 -5.60 -27.95
CA LYS A 40 15.13 -4.91 -27.36
C LYS A 40 15.48 -4.42 -25.95
N LYS A 41 15.31 -3.13 -25.71
CA LYS A 41 15.34 -2.53 -24.38
C LYS A 41 13.98 -2.67 -23.71
N VAL A 42 13.96 -2.88 -22.38
CA VAL A 42 12.74 -2.93 -21.59
C VAL A 42 12.90 -2.07 -20.35
N SER A 43 11.88 -1.28 -20.02
CA SER A 43 11.90 -0.47 -18.81
C SER A 43 11.67 -1.32 -17.56
N ILE A 44 12.30 -0.97 -16.45
CA ILE A 44 12.07 -1.56 -15.14
C ILE A 44 11.46 -0.50 -14.24
N ILE A 45 10.24 -0.78 -13.73
CA ILE A 45 9.49 0.05 -12.82
C ILE A 45 9.61 -0.55 -11.42
N GLY A 46 10.31 0.13 -10.51
CA GLY A 46 10.32 -0.20 -9.08
C GLY A 46 9.09 0.38 -8.39
N ASP A 47 8.16 -0.47 -7.96
CA ASP A 47 6.90 -0.02 -7.33
C ASP A 47 7.04 -0.04 -5.81
N LEU A 48 7.05 1.16 -5.21
CA LEU A 48 7.18 1.34 -3.76
C LEU A 48 5.92 0.94 -3.04
N GLN A 49 6.08 0.40 -1.84
CA GLN A 49 4.96 -0.01 -0.99
C GLN A 49 4.11 1.18 -0.55
N GLY A 50 4.73 2.32 -0.24
CA GLY A 50 4.07 3.45 0.40
C GLY A 50 3.55 3.12 1.81
N VAL A 51 2.72 4.01 2.35
CA VAL A 51 2.07 3.79 3.64
C VAL A 51 0.79 2.97 3.42
N LYS A 52 0.92 1.66 3.29
CA LYS A 52 -0.24 0.77 3.24
C LYS A 52 -0.72 0.46 4.65
N ILE A 53 -1.81 1.09 5.07
CA ILE A 53 -2.44 0.85 6.37
C ILE A 53 -3.08 -0.54 6.36
N ARG A 54 -2.80 -1.32 7.41
CA ARG A 54 -3.32 -2.68 7.56
C ARG A 54 -3.79 -2.91 9.00
N ILE A 55 -4.82 -3.74 9.13
CA ILE A 55 -5.18 -4.31 10.45
C ILE A 55 -4.10 -5.28 10.92
N GLY A 56 -4.10 -5.57 12.20
CA GLY A 56 -3.25 -6.59 12.82
C GLY A 56 -3.67 -8.01 12.46
N ARG A 57 -3.16 -8.97 13.27
CA ARG A 57 -3.45 -10.41 13.12
C ARG A 57 -4.54 -10.86 14.07
N PHE A 58 -5.19 -11.97 13.75
CA PHE A 58 -6.22 -12.60 14.57
C PHE A 58 -5.70 -13.85 15.30
N LYS A 59 -6.35 -14.23 16.40
CA LYS A 59 -6.09 -15.49 17.11
C LYS A 59 -6.34 -16.71 16.22
N LYS A 60 -7.47 -16.69 15.53
CA LYS A 60 -7.77 -17.63 14.45
C LYS A 60 -7.60 -16.87 13.14
N LYS A 61 -6.86 -17.43 12.20
CA LYS A 61 -6.48 -16.81 10.92
C LYS A 61 -7.64 -16.12 10.20
N ASN A 62 -8.84 -16.68 10.33
CA ASN A 62 -10.08 -16.17 9.73
C ASN A 62 -11.12 -15.92 10.82
N GLN A 63 -11.82 -14.79 10.74
CA GLN A 63 -12.93 -14.43 11.64
C GLN A 63 -14.16 -14.10 10.82
N VAL A 64 -15.31 -14.65 11.21
CA VAL A 64 -16.59 -14.31 10.59
C VAL A 64 -17.14 -13.04 11.26
N ILE A 65 -17.48 -12.05 10.46
CA ILE A 65 -18.13 -10.80 10.89
C ILE A 65 -19.52 -10.77 10.29
N LYS A 66 -20.52 -10.70 11.15
CA LYS A 66 -21.93 -10.70 10.74
C LYS A 66 -22.38 -9.32 10.27
N LYS A 67 -23.38 -9.27 9.40
CA LYS A 67 -24.09 -8.03 9.04
C LYS A 67 -24.58 -7.31 10.30
N ASN A 68 -24.43 -6.00 10.32
CA ASN A 68 -24.82 -5.15 11.48
C ASN A 68 -24.05 -5.40 12.79
N GLN A 69 -23.09 -6.34 12.81
CA GLN A 69 -22.26 -6.59 13.99
C GLN A 69 -21.41 -5.36 14.33
N PHE A 70 -21.28 -5.07 15.63
CA PHE A 70 -20.30 -4.12 16.12
C PHE A 70 -18.91 -4.74 16.09
N PHE A 71 -17.92 -3.94 15.61
CA PHE A 71 -16.53 -4.35 15.52
C PHE A 71 -15.61 -3.19 15.91
N THR A 72 -14.57 -3.47 16.69
CA THR A 72 -13.68 -2.45 17.22
C THR A 72 -12.30 -2.52 16.54
N PHE A 73 -11.83 -1.38 16.06
CA PHE A 73 -10.44 -1.17 15.68
C PHE A 73 -9.75 -0.39 16.80
N ASP A 74 -8.63 -0.89 17.34
CA ASP A 74 -7.96 -0.26 18.49
C ASP A 74 -6.42 -0.35 18.42
N LEU A 75 -5.74 0.30 19.37
CA LEU A 75 -4.28 0.28 19.50
C LEU A 75 -3.74 -0.86 20.35
N LYS A 76 -4.58 -1.74 20.91
CA LYS A 76 -4.15 -2.81 21.78
C LYS A 76 -3.25 -3.79 21.00
N ASN A 77 -2.03 -3.99 21.47
CA ASN A 77 -1.09 -4.96 20.89
C ASN A 77 -1.46 -6.40 21.31
N LYS A 78 -2.63 -6.85 20.85
CA LYS A 78 -3.17 -8.20 21.10
C LYS A 78 -3.77 -8.75 19.81
N LEU A 79 -3.68 -10.05 19.63
CA LEU A 79 -4.35 -10.72 18.51
C LEU A 79 -5.86 -10.41 18.53
N GLY A 80 -6.41 -10.15 17.37
CA GLY A 80 -7.82 -9.90 17.16
C GLY A 80 -8.70 -11.14 17.32
N ASP A 81 -10.00 -10.90 17.36
CA ASP A 81 -11.03 -11.93 17.43
C ASP A 81 -12.28 -11.47 16.64
N LYS A 82 -13.42 -12.14 16.80
CA LYS A 82 -14.68 -11.77 16.15
C LYS A 82 -15.21 -10.37 16.51
N ASN A 83 -14.71 -9.72 17.57
CA ASN A 83 -15.22 -8.45 18.07
C ASN A 83 -14.24 -7.28 17.85
N ARG A 84 -12.96 -7.55 17.65
CA ARG A 84 -11.92 -6.50 17.54
C ARG A 84 -10.68 -6.93 16.79
N VAL A 85 -9.95 -5.93 16.27
CA VAL A 85 -8.59 -6.11 15.73
C VAL A 85 -7.73 -4.87 16.00
N THR A 86 -6.44 -5.08 16.10
CA THR A 86 -5.47 -3.98 16.21
C THR A 86 -5.43 -3.16 14.91
N LEU A 87 -5.47 -1.84 15.03
CA LEU A 87 -5.15 -0.89 13.97
C LEU A 87 -4.02 0.01 14.48
N PRO A 88 -2.74 -0.37 14.28
CA PRO A 88 -1.58 0.19 14.99
C PRO A 88 -1.15 1.58 14.46
N TYR A 89 -2.10 2.49 14.25
CA TYR A 89 -1.87 3.81 13.67
C TYR A 89 -2.50 4.91 14.53
N PRO A 90 -1.85 5.34 15.65
CA PRO A 90 -2.44 6.30 16.59
C PRO A 90 -2.77 7.65 15.93
N LYS A 91 -1.93 8.14 15.01
CA LYS A 91 -2.22 9.36 14.24
C LYS A 91 -3.46 9.25 13.35
N LEU A 92 -3.79 8.05 12.87
CA LEU A 92 -4.97 7.79 12.09
C LEU A 92 -6.21 7.75 12.99
N LEU A 93 -6.15 6.98 14.10
CA LEU A 93 -7.29 6.86 15.03
C LEU A 93 -7.77 8.21 15.54
N LYS A 94 -6.83 9.13 15.87
CA LYS A 94 -7.16 10.51 16.29
C LYS A 94 -7.96 11.31 15.25
N LYS A 95 -7.82 10.99 13.97
CA LYS A 95 -8.53 11.66 12.88
C LYS A 95 -9.90 11.04 12.56
N ILE A 96 -10.14 9.79 12.98
CA ILE A 96 -11.39 9.08 12.72
C ILE A 96 -12.48 9.63 13.63
N LYS A 97 -13.61 10.03 13.05
CA LYS A 97 -14.77 10.59 13.76
C LYS A 97 -16.02 9.76 13.47
N LYS A 98 -17.07 9.95 14.30
CA LYS A 98 -18.40 9.40 14.08
C LYS A 98 -18.86 9.63 12.64
N ASN A 99 -19.55 8.68 12.05
CA ASN A 99 -20.06 8.64 10.67
C ASN A 99 -19.00 8.46 9.58
N HIS A 100 -17.68 8.44 9.86
CA HIS A 100 -16.71 8.00 8.86
C HIS A 100 -16.99 6.55 8.46
N ILE A 101 -16.59 6.21 7.23
CA ILE A 101 -16.66 4.84 6.72
C ILE A 101 -15.23 4.29 6.61
N ILE A 102 -14.99 3.20 7.33
CA ILE A 102 -13.74 2.43 7.24
C ILE A 102 -13.97 1.33 6.21
N LEU A 103 -13.13 1.30 5.18
CA LEU A 103 -13.09 0.27 4.15
C LEU A 103 -11.95 -0.69 4.44
N VAL A 104 -12.21 -1.99 4.34
CA VAL A 104 -11.24 -3.05 4.61
C VAL A 104 -11.16 -3.99 3.42
N ASP A 105 -9.99 -4.64 3.22
CA ASP A 105 -9.69 -5.56 2.11
C ASP A 105 -9.91 -4.91 0.74
N ASP A 106 -9.16 -3.83 0.50
CA ASP A 106 -9.20 -3.04 -0.73
C ASP A 106 -10.63 -2.54 -1.10
N GLY A 107 -11.42 -2.24 -0.07
CA GLY A 107 -12.75 -1.67 -0.20
C GLY A 107 -13.90 -2.69 -0.27
N LYS A 108 -13.62 -3.99 -0.17
CA LYS A 108 -14.66 -5.03 -0.20
C LYS A 108 -15.65 -4.93 0.94
N TYR A 109 -15.19 -4.52 2.14
CA TYR A 109 -16.01 -4.48 3.35
C TYR A 109 -16.03 -3.10 3.94
N ALA A 110 -17.21 -2.65 4.33
CA ALA A 110 -17.45 -1.31 4.85
C ALA A 110 -17.95 -1.34 6.29
N PHE A 111 -17.37 -0.49 7.14
CA PHE A 111 -17.75 -0.31 8.53
C PHE A 111 -18.06 1.16 8.79
N LYS A 112 -19.25 1.45 9.35
CA LYS A 112 -19.62 2.79 9.79
C LYS A 112 -19.14 3.04 11.21
N VAL A 113 -18.42 4.13 11.44
CA VAL A 113 -17.98 4.54 12.77
C VAL A 113 -19.17 5.03 13.60
N ILE A 114 -19.39 4.41 14.75
CA ILE A 114 -20.43 4.75 15.71
C ILE A 114 -19.87 5.64 16.82
N LYS A 115 -18.69 5.26 17.36
CA LYS A 115 -17.98 6.00 18.41
C LYS A 115 -16.48 5.90 18.18
N SER A 116 -15.74 6.97 18.46
CA SER A 116 -14.28 6.99 18.34
C SER A 116 -13.65 7.81 19.47
N ASN A 117 -12.44 7.39 19.83
CA ASN A 117 -11.53 8.15 20.67
C ASN A 117 -10.09 7.95 20.16
N SER A 118 -9.09 8.49 20.87
CA SER A 118 -7.68 8.40 20.46
C SER A 118 -7.11 6.97 20.48
N LEU A 119 -7.75 6.02 21.15
CA LEU A 119 -7.26 4.65 21.37
C LEU A 119 -8.06 3.59 20.62
N SER A 120 -9.34 3.88 20.29
CA SER A 120 -10.24 2.91 19.67
C SER A 120 -11.35 3.55 18.86
N VAL A 121 -11.84 2.78 17.90
CA VAL A 121 -12.96 3.13 17.01
C VAL A 121 -13.95 1.97 17.02
N ILE A 122 -15.15 2.21 17.54
CA ILE A 122 -16.27 1.25 17.51
C ILE A 122 -17.05 1.50 16.24
N THR A 123 -17.25 0.45 15.48
CA THR A 123 -17.92 0.48 14.17
C THR A 123 -19.07 -0.50 14.10
N LYS A 124 -19.95 -0.31 13.11
CA LYS A 124 -20.99 -1.25 12.71
C LYS A 124 -20.70 -1.74 11.29
N ASN A 125 -20.69 -3.05 11.08
CA ASN A 125 -20.54 -3.62 9.75
C ASN A 125 -21.73 -3.27 8.85
N LEU A 126 -21.46 -2.68 7.69
CA LEU A 126 -22.46 -2.36 6.66
C LEU A 126 -22.57 -3.41 5.57
N SER A 127 -21.57 -4.28 5.45
CA SER A 127 -21.54 -5.35 4.45
C SER A 127 -22.40 -6.55 4.89
N GLN A 128 -22.66 -7.47 3.97
CA GLN A 128 -23.23 -8.79 4.32
C GLN A 128 -22.24 -9.54 5.24
N ASP A 129 -22.60 -10.75 5.68
CA ASP A 129 -21.72 -11.63 6.42
C ASP A 129 -20.46 -11.91 5.58
N PHE A 130 -19.29 -11.82 6.17
CA PHE A 130 -18.02 -12.09 5.49
C PHE A 130 -16.95 -12.63 6.43
N THR A 131 -15.93 -13.21 5.82
CA THR A 131 -14.75 -13.67 6.54
C THR A 131 -13.60 -12.70 6.35
N ILE A 132 -13.06 -12.16 7.45
CA ILE A 132 -11.89 -11.29 7.49
C ILE A 132 -10.66 -12.10 7.92
N SER A 133 -9.51 -11.82 7.30
CA SER A 133 -8.22 -12.43 7.65
C SER A 133 -7.17 -11.39 8.03
N ASP A 134 -6.00 -11.88 8.43
CA ASP A 134 -4.85 -11.08 8.87
C ASP A 134 -4.42 -10.02 7.86
N MET A 135 -3.88 -8.91 8.37
CA MET A 135 -3.12 -7.91 7.61
C MET A 135 -3.87 -7.29 6.43
N LYS A 136 -5.20 -7.33 6.42
CA LYS A 136 -6.00 -6.68 5.37
C LYS A 136 -5.81 -5.18 5.36
N SER A 137 -5.85 -4.61 4.17
CA SER A 137 -5.73 -3.17 3.96
C SER A 137 -6.88 -2.40 4.59
N VAL A 138 -6.61 -1.18 5.03
CA VAL A 138 -7.61 -0.25 5.59
C VAL A 138 -7.53 1.08 4.86
N HIS A 139 -8.69 1.59 4.50
CA HIS A 139 -8.86 2.92 3.95
C HIS A 139 -10.03 3.62 4.66
N ILE A 140 -9.93 4.92 4.92
CA ILE A 140 -11.03 5.70 5.47
C ILE A 140 -11.58 6.60 4.37
N LYS A 141 -12.85 6.42 4.03
CA LYS A 141 -13.51 7.19 2.96
C LYS A 141 -13.46 8.70 3.29
N ASN A 142 -12.99 9.50 2.33
CA ASN A 142 -12.89 10.96 2.42
C ASN A 142 -11.96 11.49 3.53
N LEU A 143 -11.05 10.68 4.06
CA LEU A 143 -10.06 11.11 5.03
C LEU A 143 -8.66 11.06 4.40
N SER A 144 -7.96 12.21 4.39
CA SER A 144 -6.54 12.25 4.02
C SER A 144 -5.71 11.48 5.02
N MET A 145 -4.82 10.63 4.52
CA MET A 145 -3.94 9.84 5.38
C MET A 145 -2.88 10.74 6.02
N PRO A 146 -2.58 10.57 7.33
CA PRO A 146 -1.62 11.44 8.04
C PRO A 146 -0.16 11.19 7.68
N PHE A 147 0.13 10.71 6.48
CA PHE A 147 1.45 10.20 6.09
C PHE A 147 1.88 10.75 4.72
N ASN A 148 2.26 12.04 4.69
CA ASN A 148 2.74 12.70 3.46
C ASN A 148 4.28 12.61 3.31
N ASN A 149 4.89 11.49 3.71
CA ASN A 149 6.33 11.27 3.60
C ASN A 149 6.62 9.82 3.25
N PHE A 150 7.78 9.61 2.63
CA PHE A 150 8.33 8.27 2.46
C PHE A 150 8.56 7.58 3.80
N THR A 151 8.17 6.32 3.88
CA THR A 151 8.56 5.45 4.98
C THR A 151 10.08 5.23 4.96
N ILE A 152 10.65 4.73 6.05
CA ILE A 152 12.07 4.31 6.07
C ILE A 152 12.31 3.28 4.96
N LYS A 153 11.37 2.31 4.81
CA LYS A 153 11.43 1.30 3.76
C LYS A 153 11.43 1.93 2.37
N ASP A 154 10.52 2.86 2.07
CA ASP A 154 10.48 3.50 0.76
C ASP A 154 11.80 4.21 0.41
N LYS A 155 12.45 4.86 1.39
CA LYS A 155 13.75 5.50 1.19
C LYS A 155 14.86 4.47 0.86
N LEU A 156 14.84 3.31 1.53
CA LEU A 156 15.77 2.22 1.25
C LEU A 156 15.49 1.61 -0.13
N ASP A 157 14.22 1.41 -0.46
CA ASP A 157 13.79 0.86 -1.74
C ASP A 157 14.14 1.81 -2.91
N ILE A 158 13.99 3.13 -2.73
CA ILE A 158 14.45 4.15 -3.70
C ILE A 158 15.95 4.02 -3.95
N LYS A 159 16.76 3.93 -2.89
CA LYS A 159 18.23 3.74 -3.02
C LYS A 159 18.56 2.43 -3.73
N LEU A 160 17.84 1.37 -3.39
CA LEU A 160 18.02 0.06 -4.01
C LEU A 160 17.63 0.08 -5.48
N GLY A 161 16.48 0.61 -5.84
CA GLY A 161 16.01 0.75 -7.22
C GLY A 161 17.00 1.52 -8.08
N LYS A 162 17.54 2.63 -7.55
CA LYS A 162 18.61 3.39 -8.19
C LYS A 162 19.86 2.55 -8.42
N LYS A 163 20.33 1.81 -7.40
CA LYS A 163 21.50 0.92 -7.49
C LYS A 163 21.31 -0.22 -8.48
N LEU A 164 20.08 -0.75 -8.59
CA LEU A 164 19.76 -1.87 -9.48
C LEU A 164 19.45 -1.45 -10.92
N GLY A 165 19.43 -0.13 -11.20
CA GLY A 165 19.17 0.39 -12.54
C GLY A 165 17.70 0.32 -12.94
N CYS A 166 16.78 0.63 -12.02
CA CYS A 166 15.39 0.92 -12.38
C CYS A 166 15.32 2.18 -13.23
N ASP A 167 14.51 2.16 -14.28
CA ASP A 167 14.27 3.32 -15.15
C ASP A 167 13.21 4.24 -14.56
N TRP A 168 12.27 3.66 -13.80
CA TRP A 168 11.16 4.35 -13.17
C TRP A 168 10.96 3.89 -11.72
N ILE A 169 10.51 4.82 -10.88
CA ILE A 169 10.01 4.52 -9.54
C ILE A 169 8.56 4.95 -9.44
N ALA A 170 7.67 4.00 -9.12
CA ALA A 170 6.28 4.26 -8.90
C ALA A 170 6.01 4.54 -7.41
N LEU A 171 5.42 5.69 -7.13
CA LEU A 171 5.09 6.17 -5.79
C LEU A 171 3.65 5.83 -5.46
N SER A 172 3.42 5.11 -4.35
CA SER A 172 2.07 4.81 -3.86
C SER A 172 1.47 5.98 -3.10
N TYR A 173 0.15 6.14 -3.20
CA TYR A 173 -0.65 7.12 -2.45
C TYR A 173 -0.16 8.56 -2.62
N VAL A 174 0.12 8.98 -3.84
CA VAL A 174 0.49 10.37 -4.13
C VAL A 174 -0.74 11.25 -4.02
N GLU A 175 -0.79 12.12 -3.02
CA GLU A 175 -1.90 13.04 -2.76
C GLU A 175 -1.57 14.49 -3.13
N ASP A 176 -0.28 14.85 -3.21
CA ASP A 176 0.17 16.19 -3.57
C ASP A 176 1.56 16.20 -4.24
N ALA A 177 1.90 17.31 -4.87
CA ALA A 177 3.17 17.52 -5.55
C ALA A 177 4.40 17.47 -4.61
N LYS A 178 4.24 17.70 -3.29
CA LYS A 178 5.36 17.72 -2.33
C LYS A 178 6.07 16.37 -2.27
N LEU A 179 5.31 15.27 -2.38
CA LEU A 179 5.91 13.93 -2.39
C LEU A 179 6.75 13.71 -3.65
N ILE A 180 6.30 14.22 -4.80
CA ILE A 180 7.02 14.15 -6.08
C ILE A 180 8.32 14.94 -6.01
N TYR A 181 8.30 16.18 -5.46
CA TYR A 181 9.52 16.97 -5.26
C TYR A 181 10.54 16.26 -4.37
N LYS A 182 10.07 15.61 -3.29
CA LYS A 182 10.94 14.82 -2.41
C LYS A 182 11.54 13.60 -3.16
N ALA A 183 10.74 12.93 -3.99
CA ALA A 183 11.22 11.84 -4.82
C ALA A 183 12.30 12.31 -5.81
N LYS A 184 12.07 13.40 -6.52
CA LYS A 184 13.05 13.97 -7.46
C LYS A 184 14.39 14.26 -6.80
N LYS A 185 14.39 14.81 -5.58
CA LYS A 185 15.63 15.04 -4.81
C LYS A 185 16.41 13.76 -4.51
N LEU A 186 15.72 12.65 -4.25
CA LEU A 186 16.34 11.35 -3.96
C LEU A 186 16.80 10.61 -5.23
N LEU A 187 16.01 10.67 -6.29
CA LEU A 187 16.23 9.93 -7.53
C LEU A 187 17.22 10.61 -8.47
N GLY A 188 17.25 11.94 -8.48
CA GLY A 188 18.00 12.73 -9.46
C GLY A 188 17.24 12.86 -10.78
N LYS A 189 17.97 13.18 -11.87
CA LYS A 189 17.38 13.50 -13.19
C LYS A 189 17.13 12.28 -14.08
N ASN A 190 17.83 11.16 -13.84
CA ASN A 190 17.88 10.02 -14.76
C ASN A 190 16.82 8.93 -14.52
N ILE A 191 16.04 9.03 -13.45
CA ILE A 191 15.00 8.06 -13.11
C ILE A 191 13.65 8.73 -13.19
N GLY A 192 12.75 8.16 -13.98
CA GLY A 192 11.38 8.63 -14.12
C GLY A 192 10.55 8.37 -12.86
N ILE A 193 9.48 9.14 -12.67
CA ILE A 193 8.55 9.01 -11.55
C ILE A 193 7.17 8.69 -12.10
N ILE A 194 6.54 7.66 -11.56
CA ILE A 194 5.14 7.32 -11.80
C ILE A 194 4.37 7.62 -10.52
N SER A 195 3.41 8.54 -10.59
CA SER A 195 2.53 8.89 -9.47
C SER A 195 1.29 8.01 -9.51
N LYS A 196 1.06 7.19 -8.47
CA LYS A 196 -0.16 6.37 -8.37
C LYS A 196 -1.25 7.16 -7.66
N ILE A 197 -2.32 7.45 -8.40
CA ILE A 197 -3.50 8.18 -7.93
C ILE A 197 -4.49 7.15 -7.39
N GLU A 198 -4.53 6.96 -6.07
CA GLU A 198 -5.19 5.82 -5.43
C GLU A 198 -6.33 6.22 -4.48
N ASN A 199 -6.65 7.53 -4.39
CA ASN A 199 -7.75 8.01 -3.56
C ASN A 199 -8.37 9.32 -4.09
N LYS A 200 -9.54 9.69 -3.54
CA LYS A 200 -10.29 10.87 -3.99
C LYS A 200 -9.55 12.20 -3.77
N LEU A 201 -8.70 12.30 -2.75
CA LEU A 201 -7.94 13.52 -2.51
C LEU A 201 -6.89 13.71 -3.61
N ALA A 202 -6.20 12.64 -3.97
CA ALA A 202 -5.27 12.65 -5.09
C ALA A 202 -5.94 13.10 -6.38
N VAL A 203 -7.14 12.58 -6.69
CA VAL A 203 -7.91 13.00 -7.88
C VAL A 203 -8.27 14.50 -7.85
N LYS A 204 -8.54 15.06 -6.66
CA LYS A 204 -8.84 16.50 -6.54
C LYS A 204 -7.61 17.41 -6.74
N ASN A 205 -6.42 16.86 -6.57
CA ASN A 205 -5.17 17.60 -6.59
C ASN A 205 -4.34 17.35 -7.86
N ILE A 206 -4.96 16.73 -8.88
CA ILE A 206 -4.36 16.54 -10.22
C ILE A 206 -4.32 17.85 -10.98
#